data_cd85a4b06a74980bd13d4c7b01a8093d
#
_entry.id   cd85a4b06a74980bd13d4c7b01a8093d
#
_cell.length_a   1.000
_cell.length_b   1.000
_cell.length_c   1.000
_cell.angle_alpha   90.00
_cell.angle_beta   90.00
_cell.angle_gamma   90.00
#
_symmetry.space_group_name_H-M   'P 1'
#
loop_
_entity.id
_entity.type
_entity.pdbx_description
1 polymer ?
#
loop_
_entity_poly.entity_id
_entity_poly.type
_entity_poly.pdbx_seq_one_letter_code
_entity_poly.pdbx_strand_id
1 'polypeptide(L)' 'MKKTTTVRLPEDLAETAEVVARGKGVSVNTLIVDALAAEIERVRQDQDFIERLRAMTARDGEILDRLAE' A
#
# COMPACT_ATOMS: atom_id res chain seq x y z
N MET A 1 -13.45 6.19 8.02
CA MET A 1 -12.62 6.84 9.05
C MET A 1 -11.14 6.71 8.69
N LYS A 2 -10.40 7.80 8.77
CA LYS A 2 -8.96 7.78 8.49
C LYS A 2 -8.18 7.32 9.71
N LYS A 3 -7.18 6.50 9.48
CA LYS A 3 -6.30 6.02 10.52
C LYS A 3 -4.92 6.65 10.32
N THR A 4 -4.35 7.19 11.38
CA THR A 4 -3.01 7.77 11.34
C THR A 4 -1.97 6.66 11.37
N THR A 5 -1.08 6.66 10.40
CA THR A 5 -0.01 5.68 10.30
C THR A 5 1.31 6.42 10.07
N THR A 6 2.35 6.04 10.81
CA THR A 6 3.68 6.61 10.63
C THR A 6 4.48 5.75 9.65
N VAL A 7 5.04 6.39 8.64
CA VAL A 7 5.88 5.72 7.64
C VAL A 7 7.29 6.28 7.72
N ARG A 8 8.27 5.39 7.85
CA ARG A 8 9.68 5.76 7.84
C ARG A 8 10.27 5.39 6.48
N LEU A 9 10.91 6.35 5.82
CA LEU A 9 11.52 6.14 4.53
C LEU A 9 13.03 6.32 4.64
N PRO A 10 13.83 5.49 3.92
CA PRO A 10 15.24 5.79 3.76
C PRO A 10 15.41 7.17 3.16
N GLU A 11 16.49 7.85 3.55
CA GLU A 11 16.71 9.24 3.17
C GLU A 11 16.71 9.46 1.66
N ASP A 12 17.38 8.60 0.92
CA ASP A 12 17.47 8.69 -0.52
C ASP A 12 16.10 8.46 -1.18
N LEU A 13 15.32 7.54 -0.66
CA LEU A 13 13.96 7.29 -1.17
C LEU A 13 13.06 8.49 -0.86
N ALA A 14 13.20 9.10 0.32
CA ALA A 14 12.42 10.27 0.69
C ALA A 14 12.72 11.44 -0.25
N GLU A 15 13.98 11.67 -0.59
CA GLU A 15 14.37 12.71 -1.53
C GLU A 15 13.77 12.46 -2.92
N THR A 16 13.85 11.22 -3.40
CA THR A 16 13.28 10.84 -4.68
C THR A 16 11.78 11.04 -4.68
N ALA A 17 11.10 10.66 -3.58
CA ALA A 17 9.67 10.83 -3.46
C ALA A 17 9.25 12.30 -3.53
N GLU A 18 10.04 13.19 -2.91
CA GLU A 18 9.77 14.62 -2.99
C GLU A 18 9.86 15.15 -4.41
N VAL A 19 10.85 14.71 -5.16
CA VAL A 19 11.02 15.13 -6.55
C VAL A 19 9.88 14.62 -7.41
N VAL A 20 9.51 13.35 -7.25
CA VAL A 20 8.42 12.74 -8.02
C VAL A 20 7.09 13.43 -7.70
N ALA A 21 6.81 13.66 -6.41
CA ALA A 21 5.58 14.33 -6.00
C ALA A 21 5.50 15.73 -6.60
N ARG A 22 6.60 16.45 -6.59
CA ARG A 22 6.66 17.80 -7.18
C ARG A 22 6.39 17.75 -8.67
N GLY A 23 6.97 16.78 -9.36
CA GLY A 23 6.75 16.60 -10.80
C GLY A 23 5.31 16.24 -11.13
N LYS A 24 4.62 15.56 -10.22
CA LYS A 24 3.21 15.20 -10.39
C LYS A 24 2.24 16.28 -9.88
N GLY A 25 2.77 17.29 -9.20
CA GLY A 25 1.92 18.35 -8.63
C GLY A 25 1.11 17.92 -7.42
N VAL A 26 1.61 16.93 -6.65
CA VAL A 26 0.93 16.42 -5.47
C VAL A 26 1.86 16.48 -4.27
N SER A 27 1.31 16.33 -3.06
CA SER A 27 2.12 16.23 -1.85
C SER A 27 2.77 14.86 -1.77
N VAL A 28 3.84 14.75 -0.97
CA VAL A 28 4.48 13.46 -0.70
C VAL A 28 3.48 12.51 -0.05
N ASN A 29 2.64 13.02 0.85
CA ASN A 29 1.62 12.19 1.49
C ASN A 29 0.64 11.61 0.47
N THR A 30 0.19 12.41 -0.49
CA THR A 30 -0.69 11.94 -1.56
C THR A 30 0.01 10.89 -2.42
N LEU A 31 1.29 11.11 -2.74
CA LEU A 31 2.08 10.15 -3.50
C LEU A 31 2.15 8.81 -2.77
N ILE A 32 2.38 8.83 -1.46
CA ILE A 32 2.46 7.61 -0.65
C ILE A 32 1.11 6.89 -0.64
N VAL A 33 0.02 7.62 -0.43
CA VAL A 33 -1.33 7.03 -0.41
C VAL A 33 -1.65 6.39 -1.76
N ASP A 34 -1.36 7.08 -2.84
CA ASP A 34 -1.63 6.57 -4.19
C ASP A 34 -0.78 5.33 -4.49
N ALA A 35 0.49 5.36 -4.12
CA ALA A 35 1.39 4.22 -4.33
C ALA A 35 0.94 3.01 -3.54
N LEU A 36 0.52 3.22 -2.29
CA LEU A 36 0.04 2.13 -1.44
C LEU A 36 -1.26 1.54 -1.99
N ALA A 37 -2.18 2.39 -2.44
CA ALA A 37 -3.43 1.94 -3.03
C ALA A 37 -3.17 1.13 -4.30
N ALA A 38 -2.23 1.58 -5.14
CA ALA A 38 -1.87 0.87 -6.36
C ALA A 38 -1.24 -0.48 -6.05
N GLU A 39 -0.37 -0.56 -5.04
CA GLU A 39 0.26 -1.82 -4.64
C GLU A 39 -0.77 -2.81 -4.09
N ILE A 40 -1.70 -2.33 -3.28
CA ILE A 40 -2.76 -3.19 -2.73
C ILE A 40 -3.63 -3.74 -3.86
N GLU A 41 -3.95 -2.90 -4.84
CA GLU A 41 -4.73 -3.35 -6.00
C GLU A 41 -3.97 -4.40 -6.80
N ARG A 42 -2.66 -4.23 -6.96
CA ARG A 42 -1.83 -5.22 -7.64
C ARG A 42 -1.86 -6.56 -6.90
N VAL A 43 -1.79 -6.52 -5.57
CA VAL A 43 -1.84 -7.73 -4.74
C VAL A 43 -3.21 -8.40 -4.84
N ARG A 44 -4.29 -7.61 -4.91
CA ARG A 44 -5.64 -8.17 -5.08
C ARG A 44 -5.78 -8.97 -6.37
N GLN A 45 -5.05 -8.60 -7.42
CA GLN A 45 -5.09 -9.30 -8.69
C GLN A 45 -4.32 -10.62 -8.63
N ASP A 46 -3.49 -10.83 -7.62
CA ASP A 46 -2.67 -12.04 -7.48
C ASP A 46 -3.42 -13.05 -6.62
N GLN A 47 -4.19 -13.91 -7.27
CA GLN A 47 -5.01 -14.92 -6.59
C GLN A 47 -4.16 -15.91 -5.79
N ASP A 48 -3.02 -16.31 -6.33
CA ASP A 48 -2.14 -17.25 -5.66
C ASP A 48 -1.59 -16.66 -4.37
N PHE A 49 -1.22 -15.40 -4.39
CA PHE A 49 -0.71 -14.71 -3.21
C PHE A 49 -1.80 -14.59 -2.14
N ILE A 50 -3.01 -14.23 -2.53
CA ILE A 50 -4.14 -14.10 -1.60
C ILE A 50 -4.46 -15.45 -0.95
N GLU A 51 -4.45 -16.54 -1.73
CA GLU A 51 -4.70 -17.87 -1.19
C GLU A 51 -3.63 -18.29 -0.19
N ARG A 52 -2.36 -17.96 -0.46
CA ARG A 52 -1.27 -18.25 0.48
C ARG A 52 -1.44 -17.47 1.78
N LEU A 53 -1.87 -16.22 1.70
CA LEU A 53 -2.13 -15.43 2.90
C LEU A 53 -3.23 -16.05 3.76
N ARG A 54 -4.30 -16.52 3.12
CA ARG A 54 -5.40 -17.18 3.84
C ARG A 54 -4.94 -18.45 4.54
N ALA A 55 -4.07 -19.21 3.89
CA ALA A 55 -3.53 -20.43 4.48
C ALA A 55 -2.62 -20.14 5.66
N MET A 56 -1.96 -18.99 5.67
CA MET A 56 -1.04 -18.62 6.74
C MET A 56 -1.74 -18.12 7.99
N THR A 57 -2.85 -17.40 7.85
CA THR A 57 -3.50 -16.75 8.99
C THR A 57 -5.02 -16.79 8.87
N ALA A 58 -5.65 -17.72 9.56
CA ALA A 58 -7.11 -17.73 9.70
C ALA A 58 -7.59 -16.49 10.47
N ARG A 59 -6.75 -15.93 11.33
CA ARG A 59 -7.07 -14.77 12.15
C ARG A 59 -7.31 -13.51 11.33
N ASP A 60 -6.65 -13.38 10.20
CA ASP A 60 -6.72 -12.21 9.36
C ASP A 60 -7.71 -12.39 8.19
N GLY A 61 -8.54 -13.42 8.26
CA GLY A 61 -9.48 -13.74 7.19
C GLY A 61 -10.37 -12.58 6.79
N GLU A 62 -10.81 -11.78 7.76
CA GLU A 62 -11.66 -10.63 7.49
C GLU A 62 -10.93 -9.58 6.64
N ILE A 63 -9.67 -9.31 6.95
CA ILE A 63 -8.86 -8.36 6.18
C ILE A 63 -8.58 -8.92 4.79
N LEU A 64 -8.27 -10.21 4.71
CA LEU A 64 -7.99 -10.87 3.44
C LEU A 64 -9.24 -10.92 2.55
N ASP A 65 -10.41 -11.05 3.14
CA ASP A 65 -11.67 -11.03 2.39
C ASP A 65 -11.91 -9.68 1.74
N ARG A 66 -11.51 -8.59 2.41
CA ARG A 66 -11.57 -7.25 1.82
C ARG A 66 -10.67 -7.13 0.60
N LEU A 67 -9.50 -7.76 0.65
CA LEU A 67 -8.58 -7.77 -0.47
C LEU A 67 -9.12 -8.58 -1.66
N ALA A 68 -9.89 -9.62 -1.35
CA ALA A 68 -10.43 -10.51 -2.37
C ALA A 68 -11.68 -9.97 -3.07
N GLU A 69 -12.31 -8.98 -2.52
CA GLU A 69 -13.53 -8.39 -3.08
C GLU A 69 -13.33 -7.71 -4.43
#